data_32f7ff56c65600201ea2fda4b05d7346
#
_entry.id   32f7ff56c65600201ea2fda4b05d7346
#
_cell.length_a   1.000
_cell.length_b   1.000
_cell.length_c   1.000
_cell.angle_alpha   90.00
_cell.angle_beta   90.00
_cell.angle_gamma   90.00
#
_symmetry.space_group_name_H-M   'P 1'
#
loop_
_entity.id
_entity.type
_entity.pdbx_description
1 polymer ?
#
loop_
_entity_poly.entity_id
_entity_poly.type
_entity_poly.pdbx_seq_one_letter_code
_entity_poly.pdbx_strand_id
1 'polypeptide(L)'
;MAYTAIHRHARISARKVRPLADLVRGKAVDDALAILKYQPQRGARMIEKLIKSALGNAEDLRAPNVGGLRVKDARVDGGPMFKRMRPRDRGMAHVVARRSAHITITVE
;
A
#
# COMPACT_ATOMS: atom_id res chain seq x y z
N MET A 1 -20.91 -5.33 0.39
CA MET A 1 -20.07 -5.85 -0.68
C MET A 1 -18.72 -5.14 -0.67
N ALA A 2 -17.65 -5.88 -0.79
CA ALA A 2 -16.30 -5.32 -0.67
C ALA A 2 -15.68 -5.07 -2.06
N TYR A 3 -14.93 -3.99 -2.17
CA TYR A 3 -14.25 -3.59 -3.40
C TYR A 3 -12.77 -3.52 -3.12
N THR A 4 -11.98 -4.23 -3.90
CA THR A 4 -10.55 -4.44 -3.62
C THR A 4 -9.67 -3.90 -4.75
N ALA A 5 -8.53 -3.33 -4.40
CA ALA A 5 -7.47 -3.00 -5.32
C ALA A 5 -6.15 -3.53 -4.78
N ILE A 6 -5.31 -4.02 -5.66
CA ILE A 6 -4.01 -4.63 -5.30
C ILE A 6 -2.92 -3.99 -6.14
N HIS A 7 -1.84 -3.57 -5.48
CA HIS A 7 -0.61 -3.16 -6.13
C HIS A 7 0.44 -4.24 -5.90
N ARG A 8 0.71 -5.03 -6.93
CA ARG A 8 1.70 -6.10 -6.85
C ARG A 8 3.09 -5.58 -7.24
N HIS A 9 4.11 -6.13 -6.60
CA HIS A 9 5.51 -5.80 -6.91
C HIS A 9 5.84 -4.31 -6.74
N ALA A 10 5.26 -3.67 -5.72
CA ALA A 10 5.60 -2.30 -5.38
C ALA A 10 7.07 -2.22 -4.95
N ARG A 11 7.81 -1.29 -5.52
CA ARG A 11 9.25 -1.14 -5.25
C ARG A 11 9.50 -0.42 -3.93
N ILE A 12 9.06 -1.03 -2.84
CA ILE A 12 9.24 -0.52 -1.49
C ILE A 12 9.17 -1.71 -0.53
N SER A 13 9.86 -1.63 0.60
CA SER A 13 9.77 -2.71 1.58
C SER A 13 8.43 -2.65 2.30
N ALA A 14 7.89 -3.82 2.64
CA ALA A 14 6.64 -3.93 3.39
C ALA A 14 6.71 -3.19 4.73
N ARG A 15 7.88 -3.24 5.38
CA ARG A 15 8.11 -2.58 6.67
C ARG A 15 7.89 -1.07 6.63
N LYS A 16 8.21 -0.43 5.50
CA LYS A 16 8.03 1.01 5.32
C LYS A 16 6.59 1.40 5.03
N VAL A 17 5.80 0.50 4.45
CA VAL A 17 4.41 0.76 4.07
C VAL A 17 3.43 0.42 5.18
N ARG A 18 3.73 -0.58 6.01
CA ARG A 18 2.82 -1.03 7.07
C ARG A 18 2.33 0.06 8.01
N PRO A 19 3.20 0.98 8.51
CA PRO A 19 2.71 2.07 9.36
C PRO A 19 1.68 2.94 8.68
N LEU A 20 1.84 3.18 7.38
CA LEU A 20 0.88 3.97 6.60
C LEU A 20 -0.44 3.24 6.40
N ALA A 21 -0.39 1.93 6.18
CA ALA A 21 -1.59 1.11 6.09
C ALA A 21 -2.36 1.12 7.41
N ASP A 22 -1.65 1.08 8.54
CA ASP A 22 -2.28 1.14 9.86
C ASP A 22 -2.99 2.47 10.11
N LEU A 23 -2.48 3.57 9.55
CA LEU A 23 -3.10 4.88 9.69
C LEU A 23 -4.48 4.97 9.02
N VAL A 24 -4.67 4.25 7.93
CA VAL A 24 -5.90 4.38 7.14
C VAL A 24 -6.93 3.28 7.41
N ARG A 25 -6.52 2.20 8.04
CA ARG A 25 -7.44 1.09 8.33
C ARG A 25 -8.59 1.54 9.24
N GLY A 26 -9.81 1.26 8.83
CA GLY A 26 -11.01 1.62 9.59
C GLY A 26 -11.49 3.05 9.38
N LYS A 27 -10.80 3.85 8.59
CA LYS A 27 -11.19 5.24 8.31
C LYS A 27 -12.14 5.30 7.11
N ALA A 28 -12.99 6.34 7.08
CA ALA A 28 -13.75 6.64 5.88
C ALA A 28 -12.78 6.96 4.73
N VAL A 29 -13.17 6.65 3.50
CA VAL A 29 -12.29 6.86 2.34
C VAL A 29 -11.78 8.30 2.24
N ASP A 30 -12.67 9.27 2.43
CA ASP A 30 -12.29 10.68 2.35
C ASP A 30 -11.28 11.06 3.44
N ASP A 31 -11.51 10.58 4.66
CA ASP A 31 -10.60 10.82 5.79
C ASP A 31 -9.25 10.16 5.56
N ALA A 32 -9.24 8.94 5.04
CA ALA A 32 -8.01 8.22 4.72
C ALA A 32 -7.19 8.98 3.68
N LEU A 33 -7.82 9.47 2.62
CA LEU A 33 -7.14 10.26 1.60
C LEU A 33 -6.59 11.57 2.16
N ALA A 34 -7.35 12.23 3.03
CA ALA A 34 -6.90 13.47 3.67
C ALA A 34 -5.67 13.23 4.55
N ILE A 35 -5.65 12.15 5.33
CA ILE A 35 -4.52 11.78 6.17
C ILE A 35 -3.27 11.51 5.31
N LEU A 36 -3.42 10.71 4.27
CA LEU A 36 -2.29 10.34 3.41
C LEU A 36 -1.71 11.51 2.63
N LYS A 37 -2.52 12.49 2.32
CA LYS A 37 -2.09 13.68 1.59
C LYS A 37 -0.98 14.44 2.31
N TYR A 38 -0.99 14.45 3.63
CA TYR A 38 -0.01 15.15 4.44
C TYR A 38 1.20 14.30 4.82
N GLN A 39 1.18 13.00 4.50
CA GLN A 39 2.30 12.13 4.81
C GLN A 39 3.40 12.27 3.74
N PRO A 40 4.66 12.55 4.14
CA PRO A 40 5.74 12.75 3.18
C PRO A 40 6.29 11.45 2.58
N GLN A 41 6.01 10.30 3.18
CA GLN A 41 6.56 9.02 2.76
C GLN A 41 6.06 8.62 1.37
N ARG A 42 6.93 8.01 0.58
CA ARG A 42 6.61 7.54 -0.75
C ARG A 42 5.47 6.50 -0.75
N GLY A 43 5.45 5.63 0.26
CA GLY A 43 4.38 4.63 0.41
C GLY A 43 3.00 5.24 0.55
N ALA A 44 2.90 6.46 1.10
CA ALA A 44 1.62 7.16 1.21
C ALA A 44 0.99 7.42 -0.17
N ARG A 45 1.83 7.77 -1.17
CA ARG A 45 1.34 8.00 -2.53
C ARG A 45 0.83 6.70 -3.16
N MET A 46 1.48 5.59 -2.87
CA MET A 46 1.08 4.27 -3.36
C MET A 46 -0.27 3.84 -2.78
N ILE A 47 -0.46 4.01 -1.47
CA ILE A 47 -1.73 3.67 -0.80
C ILE A 47 -2.85 4.59 -1.26
N GLU A 48 -2.56 5.88 -1.39
CA GLU A 48 -3.52 6.88 -1.88
C GLU A 48 -4.07 6.48 -3.27
N LYS A 49 -3.18 6.10 -4.17
CA LYS A 49 -3.54 5.64 -5.51
C LYS A 49 -4.40 4.37 -5.47
N LEU A 50 -4.06 3.44 -4.57
CA LEU A 50 -4.82 2.21 -4.39
C LEU A 50 -6.22 2.46 -3.85
N ILE A 51 -6.36 3.37 -2.89
CA ILE A 51 -7.67 3.73 -2.35
C ILE A 51 -8.54 4.33 -3.47
N LYS A 52 -7.96 5.19 -4.29
CA LYS A 52 -8.66 5.76 -5.44
C LYS A 52 -9.08 4.68 -6.43
N SER A 53 -8.22 3.69 -6.66
CA SER A 53 -8.52 2.56 -7.54
C SER A 53 -9.67 1.71 -6.99
N ALA A 54 -9.65 1.40 -5.69
CA ALA A 54 -10.72 0.65 -5.05
C ALA A 54 -12.04 1.41 -5.11
N LEU A 55 -11.99 2.72 -4.90
CA LEU A 55 -13.17 3.58 -5.02
C LEU A 55 -13.71 3.59 -6.45
N GLY A 56 -12.82 3.66 -7.44
CA GLY A 56 -13.20 3.56 -8.85
C GLY A 56 -13.86 2.22 -9.17
N ASN A 57 -13.38 1.14 -8.60
CA ASN A 57 -14.00 -0.18 -8.75
C ASN A 57 -15.41 -0.19 -8.14
N ALA A 58 -15.59 0.46 -6.99
CA ALA A 58 -16.89 0.57 -6.34
C ALA A 58 -17.88 1.35 -7.22
N GLU A 59 -17.43 2.47 -7.79
CA GLU A 59 -18.25 3.28 -8.68
C GLU A 59 -18.64 2.50 -9.96
N ASP A 60 -17.68 1.78 -10.53
CA ASP A 60 -17.89 0.99 -11.73
C ASP A 60 -18.91 -0.14 -11.52
N LEU A 61 -18.89 -0.75 -10.35
CA LEU A 61 -19.85 -1.78 -9.96
C LEU A 61 -21.14 -1.21 -9.36
N ARG A 62 -21.32 0.11 -9.42
CA ARG A 62 -22.51 0.82 -8.96
C ARG A 62 -22.85 0.54 -7.49
N ALA A 63 -21.85 0.73 -6.62
CA ALA A 63 -22.07 0.58 -5.18
C ALA A 63 -23.18 1.52 -4.71
N PRO A 64 -24.08 1.05 -3.83
CA PRO A 64 -25.26 1.85 -3.42
C PRO A 64 -24.91 3.09 -2.59
N ASN A 65 -23.78 3.13 -1.92
CA ASN A 65 -23.40 4.27 -1.08
C ASN A 65 -21.90 4.53 -1.18
N VAL A 66 -21.48 5.03 -2.33
CA VAL A 66 -20.06 5.30 -2.59
C VAL A 66 -19.47 6.28 -1.58
N GLY A 67 -20.22 7.31 -1.19
CA GLY A 67 -19.76 8.30 -0.21
C GLY A 67 -19.62 7.79 1.21
N GLY A 68 -20.23 6.65 1.53
CA GLY A 68 -20.17 6.05 2.86
C GLY A 68 -19.19 4.90 3.02
N LEU A 69 -18.38 4.64 2.01
CA LEU A 69 -17.40 3.55 2.05
C LEU A 69 -16.28 3.84 3.03
N ARG A 70 -15.81 2.79 3.68
CA ARG A 70 -14.69 2.84 4.61
C ARG A 70 -13.59 1.90 4.16
N VAL A 71 -12.36 2.19 4.54
CA VAL A 71 -11.24 1.27 4.34
C VAL A 71 -11.40 0.14 5.37
N LYS A 72 -11.95 -0.96 4.92
CA LYS A 72 -12.18 -2.13 5.77
C LYS A 72 -10.87 -2.84 6.08
N ASP A 73 -10.04 -3.01 5.07
CA ASP A 73 -8.76 -3.71 5.21
C ASP A 73 -7.68 -2.99 4.42
N ALA A 74 -6.50 -2.91 5.02
CA ALA A 74 -5.29 -2.40 4.39
C ALA A 74 -4.16 -3.33 4.77
N ARG A 75 -3.76 -4.18 3.84
CA ARG A 75 -2.78 -5.23 4.09
C ARG A 75 -1.55 -5.03 3.23
N VAL A 76 -0.38 -5.24 3.83
CA VAL A 76 0.90 -5.17 3.14
C VAL A 76 1.62 -6.49 3.35
N ASP A 77 1.79 -7.24 2.28
CA ASP A 77 2.49 -8.52 2.28
C ASP A 77 3.87 -8.35 1.64
N GLY A 78 4.83 -9.17 2.08
CA GLY A 78 6.14 -9.19 1.45
C GLY A 78 6.08 -9.82 0.07
N GLY A 79 6.69 -9.16 -0.91
CA GLY A 79 6.83 -9.68 -2.26
C GLY A 79 8.21 -10.32 -2.48
N PRO A 80 8.51 -10.72 -3.72
CA PRO A 80 9.83 -11.25 -4.06
C PRO A 80 10.89 -10.18 -3.82
N MET A 81 12.10 -10.62 -3.46
CA MET A 81 13.21 -9.71 -3.26
C MET A 81 14.37 -10.07 -4.20
N PHE A 82 15.06 -9.05 -4.66
CA PHE A 82 16.27 -9.21 -5.45
C PHE A 82 17.47 -9.06 -4.54
N LYS A 83 18.35 -10.04 -4.57
CA LYS A 83 19.59 -10.02 -3.79
C LYS A 83 20.70 -9.43 -4.64
N ARG A 84 21.44 -8.49 -4.07
CA ARG A 84 22.59 -7.87 -4.72
C ARG A 84 23.80 -7.98 -3.80
N MET A 85 24.97 -8.11 -4.39
CA MET A 85 26.23 -8.14 -3.64
C MET A 85 26.78 -6.73 -3.53
N ARG A 86 27.22 -6.38 -2.33
CA ARG A 86 27.89 -5.10 -2.10
C ARG A 86 29.25 -5.37 -1.48
N PRO A 87 30.34 -4.89 -2.12
CA PRO A 87 31.67 -5.01 -1.55
C PRO A 87 31.77 -4.30 -0.20
N ARG A 88 32.48 -4.93 0.72
CA ARG A 88 32.79 -4.40 2.04
C ARG A 88 34.29 -4.49 2.30
N ASP A 89 34.70 -4.15 3.53
CA ASP A 89 36.11 -4.15 3.93
C ASP A 89 36.78 -5.52 3.75
N ARG A 90 38.08 -5.51 3.49
CA ARG A 90 38.93 -6.70 3.41
C ARG A 90 38.51 -7.72 2.34
N GLY A 91 37.97 -7.21 1.22
CA GLY A 91 37.55 -8.09 0.13
C GLY A 91 36.26 -8.86 0.41
N MET A 92 35.60 -8.60 1.54
CA MET A 92 34.32 -9.21 1.87
C MET A 92 33.19 -8.63 1.06
N ALA A 93 32.17 -9.42 0.76
CA ALA A 93 30.97 -8.98 0.08
C ALA A 93 29.75 -9.35 0.93
N HIS A 94 28.83 -8.43 1.05
CA HIS A 94 27.57 -8.63 1.78
C HIS A 94 26.37 -8.62 0.83
N VAL A 95 25.38 -9.43 1.15
CA VAL A 95 24.13 -9.49 0.40
C VAL A 95 23.23 -8.34 0.82
N VAL A 96 22.74 -7.56 -0.14
CA VAL A 96 21.74 -6.52 0.08
C VAL A 96 20.45 -6.98 -0.59
N ALA A 97 19.38 -7.02 0.17
CA ALA A 97 18.06 -7.39 -0.34
C ALA A 97 17.31 -6.14 -0.81
N ARG A 98 16.89 -6.14 -2.07
CA ARG A 98 15.97 -5.14 -2.60
C ARG A 98 14.58 -5.73 -2.51
N ARG A 99 13.84 -5.30 -1.51
CA ARG A 99 12.53 -5.87 -1.19
C ARG A 99 11.42 -5.22 -1.99
N SER A 100 10.37 -5.98 -2.26
CA SER A 100 9.13 -5.46 -2.82
C SER A 100 7.97 -5.82 -1.91
N ALA A 101 6.82 -5.24 -2.17
CA ALA A 101 5.63 -5.47 -1.37
C ALA A 101 4.39 -5.60 -2.25
N HIS A 102 3.41 -6.33 -1.74
CA HIS A 102 2.09 -6.40 -2.33
C HIS A 102 1.12 -5.69 -1.38
N ILE A 103 0.50 -4.64 -1.86
CA ILE A 103 -0.40 -3.81 -1.05
C ILE A 103 -1.83 -4.11 -1.49
N THR A 104 -2.68 -4.46 -0.54
CA THR A 104 -4.09 -4.76 -0.79
C THR A 104 -4.95 -3.80 0.01
N ILE A 105 -5.85 -3.10 -0.66
CA ILE A 105 -6.82 -2.20 -0.02
C ILE A 105 -8.22 -2.71 -0.35
N THR A 106 -9.03 -2.85 0.66
CA THR A 106 -10.44 -3.24 0.51
C THR A 106 -11.31 -2.16 1.13
N VAL A 107 -12.26 -1.66 0.38
CA VAL A 107 -13.27 -0.70 0.86
C VAL A 107 -14.65 -1.37 0.89
N GLU A 108 -15.43 -1.00 1.88
CA GLU A 108 -16.76 -1.61 2.06
C GLU A 108 -17.79 -0.62 2.61
#